data_aab46825b3ad694cc5563eca5635fa0f
#
_entry.id   aab46825b3ad694cc5563eca5635fa0f
#
_cell.length_a   1.000
_cell.length_b   1.000
_cell.length_c   1.000
_cell.angle_alpha   90.00
_cell.angle_beta   90.00
_cell.angle_gamma   90.00
#
_symmetry.space_group_name_H-M   'P 1'
#
loop_
_entity.id
_entity.type
_entity.pdbx_description
1 polymer ?
#
loop_
_entity_poly.entity_id
_entity_poly.type
_entity_poly.pdbx_seq_one_letter_code
_entity_poly.pdbx_strand_id
1 'polypeptide(L)'
;TLNMVADGAYDAFGKADTLFATINLAYVRQRLSLEISASFGSTQTGKSKGDFFTDVSTLHSTAFSLSARWQTKMPGHFLSFGISQPLRIENGHVMVNAPTGRNLSTEAFSFSQAALPLSPSGREIDIEIGHLFQGQNGLSLATNFAYRINPDHNAQAKGAIAFLSHIQLSF
;
A
#
# COMPACT_ATOMS: atom_id res chain seq x y z
N THR A 1 8.11 -1.42 14.74
CA THR A 1 8.38 -2.86 14.53
C THR A 1 7.04 -3.57 14.41
N LEU A 2 6.65 -4.00 13.21
CA LEU A 2 5.50 -4.87 13.02
C LEU A 2 5.98 -6.31 13.28
N ASN A 3 5.65 -6.86 14.44
CA ASN A 3 5.81 -8.28 14.69
C ASN A 3 4.60 -9.02 14.10
N MET A 4 4.75 -9.57 12.91
CA MET A 4 3.80 -10.56 12.41
C MET A 4 4.24 -11.93 12.96
N VAL A 5 3.44 -12.49 13.86
CA VAL A 5 3.54 -13.91 14.27
C VAL A 5 2.61 -14.66 13.33
N ALA A 6 3.17 -15.39 12.38
CA ALA A 6 2.41 -16.31 11.55
C ALA A 6 2.38 -17.68 12.25
N ASP A 7 1.19 -18.23 12.49
CA ASP A 7 0.98 -19.55 13.07
C ASP A 7 0.62 -20.58 11.99
N GLY A 8 1.11 -21.79 12.10
CA GLY A 8 0.84 -22.88 11.15
C GLY A 8 1.63 -22.83 9.85
N ALA A 9 0.97 -23.04 8.70
CA ALA A 9 1.61 -23.11 7.38
C ALA A 9 2.37 -21.83 6.95
N TYR A 10 2.15 -20.71 7.65
CA TYR A 10 2.82 -19.43 7.41
C TYR A 10 4.10 -19.24 8.24
N ASP A 11 4.43 -20.13 9.17
CA ASP A 11 5.67 -20.08 9.97
C ASP A 11 6.95 -20.37 9.13
N ALA A 12 6.76 -20.63 7.83
CA ALA A 12 7.85 -20.95 6.90
C ALA A 12 8.92 -19.85 6.79
N PHE A 13 8.60 -18.59 7.06
CA PHE A 13 9.49 -17.44 6.86
C PHE A 13 10.12 -16.87 8.14
N GLY A 14 9.76 -17.39 9.32
CA GLY A 14 10.31 -16.92 10.59
C GLY A 14 9.98 -15.45 10.87
N LYS A 15 10.87 -14.76 11.57
CA LYS A 15 10.71 -13.32 11.88
C LYS A 15 11.07 -12.46 10.68
N ALA A 16 10.25 -11.43 10.41
CA ALA A 16 10.56 -10.39 9.45
C ALA A 16 10.84 -9.08 10.18
N ASP A 17 11.97 -8.46 9.87
CA ASP A 17 12.35 -7.15 10.38
C ASP A 17 12.15 -6.10 9.28
N THR A 18 11.39 -5.05 9.58
CA THR A 18 11.12 -3.98 8.64
C THR A 18 11.59 -2.64 9.19
N LEU A 19 12.39 -1.94 8.40
CA LEU A 19 12.78 -0.56 8.64
C LEU A 19 11.97 0.34 7.70
N PHE A 20 11.27 1.34 8.28
CA PHE A 20 10.58 2.38 7.53
C PHE A 20 11.20 3.75 7.79
N ALA A 21 11.32 4.53 6.73
CA ALA A 21 11.63 5.95 6.79
C ALA A 21 10.54 6.73 6.05
N THR A 22 10.01 7.78 6.71
CA THR A 22 8.97 8.65 6.10
C THR A 22 9.44 10.10 6.22
N ILE A 23 9.32 10.83 5.11
CA ILE A 23 9.54 12.27 5.04
C ILE A 23 8.19 12.93 4.81
N ASN A 24 7.84 13.90 5.67
CA ASN A 24 6.62 14.69 5.53
C ASN A 24 7.01 16.16 5.42
N LEU A 25 6.45 16.84 4.44
CA LEU A 25 6.61 18.27 4.22
C LEU A 25 5.23 18.92 4.20
N ALA A 26 5.05 19.98 4.96
CA ALA A 26 3.81 20.76 4.99
C ALA A 26 4.10 22.22 4.69
N TYR A 27 3.28 22.82 3.85
CA TYR A 27 3.32 24.23 3.52
C TYR A 27 1.94 24.83 3.70
N VAL A 28 1.84 25.86 4.52
CA VAL A 28 0.58 26.56 4.80
C VAL A 28 0.76 28.04 4.48
N ARG A 29 -0.09 28.57 3.61
CA ARG A 29 -0.13 29.99 3.29
C ARG A 29 -1.56 30.45 3.10
N GLN A 30 -1.99 31.37 3.94
CA GLN A 30 -3.33 31.95 3.92
C GLN A 30 -4.44 30.89 3.87
N ARG A 31 -5.01 30.63 2.69
CA ARG A 31 -6.12 29.70 2.45
C ARG A 31 -5.69 28.38 1.84
N LEU A 32 -4.40 28.19 1.56
CA LEU A 32 -3.86 27.01 0.93
C LEU A 32 -3.00 26.25 1.95
N SER A 33 -3.24 24.95 2.05
CA SER A 33 -2.38 23.99 2.74
C SER A 33 -1.96 22.92 1.73
N LEU A 34 -0.68 22.62 1.67
CA LEU A 34 -0.10 21.56 0.86
C LEU A 34 0.65 20.60 1.78
N GLU A 35 0.49 19.32 1.54
CA GLU A 35 1.22 18.27 2.26
C GLU A 35 1.78 17.26 1.27
N ILE A 36 3.04 16.90 1.46
CA ILE A 36 3.75 15.88 0.69
C ILE A 36 4.28 14.86 1.69
N SER A 37 4.06 13.59 1.42
CA SER A 37 4.62 12.49 2.16
C SER A 37 5.30 11.50 1.22
N ALA A 38 6.46 11.01 1.60
CA ALA A 38 7.15 9.93 0.91
C ALA A 38 7.70 8.94 1.94
N SER A 39 7.44 7.65 1.72
CA SER A 39 7.85 6.57 2.60
C SER A 39 8.66 5.54 1.84
N PHE A 40 9.70 5.04 2.48
CA PHE A 40 10.56 3.96 2.01
C PHE A 40 10.61 2.88 3.07
N GLY A 41 10.46 1.63 2.65
CA GLY A 41 10.56 0.47 3.52
C GLY A 41 11.59 -0.52 3.00
N SER A 42 12.29 -1.18 3.92
CA SER A 42 13.17 -2.30 3.66
C SER A 42 12.83 -3.42 4.64
N THR A 43 12.40 -4.57 4.11
CA THR A 43 12.02 -5.73 4.91
C THR A 43 13.00 -6.86 4.64
N GLN A 44 13.62 -7.37 5.71
CA GLN A 44 14.45 -8.56 5.69
C GLN A 44 13.69 -9.68 6.39
N THR A 45 13.61 -10.82 5.74
CA THR A 45 13.02 -12.03 6.34
C THR A 45 14.11 -12.91 6.91
N GLY A 46 13.79 -13.64 7.97
CA GLY A 46 14.65 -14.72 8.48
C GLY A 46 14.76 -15.86 7.47
N LYS A 47 15.68 -16.78 7.74
CA LYS A 47 15.82 -17.98 6.90
C LYS A 47 14.54 -18.80 6.92
N SER A 48 14.10 -19.25 5.76
CA SER A 48 12.99 -20.19 5.65
C SER A 48 13.32 -21.50 6.38
N LYS A 49 12.32 -22.05 7.07
CA LYS A 49 12.41 -23.37 7.71
C LYS A 49 11.75 -24.46 6.86
N GLY A 50 11.17 -24.10 5.70
CA GLY A 50 10.45 -25.01 4.84
C GLY A 50 11.26 -25.45 3.62
N ASP A 51 10.96 -26.66 3.13
CA ASP A 51 11.63 -27.21 1.94
C ASP A 51 11.10 -26.61 0.63
N PHE A 52 9.85 -26.08 0.65
CA PHE A 52 9.19 -25.54 -0.53
C PHE A 52 9.59 -24.08 -0.78
N PHE A 53 9.55 -23.23 0.25
CA PHE A 53 10.07 -21.87 0.19
C PHE A 53 11.46 -21.86 0.80
N THR A 54 12.47 -21.56 0.02
CA THR A 54 13.87 -21.71 0.47
C THR A 54 14.50 -20.40 0.88
N ASP A 55 14.12 -19.30 0.28
CA ASP A 55 14.67 -17.99 0.58
C ASP A 55 13.72 -16.87 0.13
N VAL A 56 13.76 -15.72 0.80
CA VAL A 56 13.11 -14.48 0.39
C VAL A 56 14.16 -13.38 0.37
N SER A 57 14.30 -12.73 -0.77
CA SER A 57 15.22 -11.60 -0.87
C SER A 57 14.73 -10.42 -0.01
N THR A 58 15.61 -9.48 0.26
CA THR A 58 15.19 -8.20 0.86
C THR A 58 14.12 -7.54 -0.01
N LEU A 59 13.00 -7.15 0.62
CA LEU A 59 11.90 -6.45 -0.03
C LEU A 59 12.11 -4.95 0.16
N HIS A 60 11.99 -4.20 -0.92
CA HIS A 60 11.94 -2.74 -0.85
C HIS A 60 10.55 -2.27 -1.21
N SER A 61 10.04 -1.31 -0.44
CA SER A 61 8.70 -0.77 -0.64
C SER A 61 8.70 0.75 -0.63
N THR A 62 7.77 1.34 -1.36
CA THR A 62 7.58 2.80 -1.43
C THR A 62 6.11 3.14 -1.30
N ALA A 63 5.85 4.33 -0.75
CA ALA A 63 4.55 4.98 -0.79
C ALA A 63 4.75 6.48 -0.93
N PHE A 64 3.83 7.19 -1.56
CA PHE A 64 3.84 8.64 -1.57
C PHE A 64 2.42 9.21 -1.55
N SER A 65 2.29 10.43 -1.07
CA SER A 65 1.08 11.21 -1.19
C SER A 65 1.38 12.69 -1.35
N LEU A 66 0.54 13.36 -2.12
CA LEU A 66 0.47 14.80 -2.25
C LEU A 66 -0.98 15.21 -2.00
N SER A 67 -1.21 16.11 -1.07
CA SER A 67 -2.54 16.68 -0.84
C SER A 67 -2.50 18.20 -0.85
N ALA A 68 -3.57 18.79 -1.34
CA ALA A 68 -3.83 20.21 -1.33
C ALA A 68 -5.20 20.48 -0.72
N ARG A 69 -5.29 21.43 0.20
CA ARG A 69 -6.56 21.90 0.77
C ARG A 69 -6.65 23.39 0.62
N TRP A 70 -7.75 23.85 0.06
CA TRP A 70 -8.01 25.27 -0.17
C TRP A 70 -9.31 25.71 0.50
N GLN A 71 -9.20 26.71 1.36
CA GLN A 71 -10.35 27.41 1.91
C GLN A 71 -10.90 28.35 0.85
N THR A 72 -12.13 28.15 0.43
CA THR A 72 -12.79 29.00 -0.58
C THR A 72 -13.10 30.40 -0.04
N LYS A 73 -13.61 31.29 -0.88
CA LYS A 73 -14.11 32.61 -0.44
C LYS A 73 -15.41 32.49 0.33
N MET A 74 -16.18 31.42 0.17
CA MET A 74 -17.40 31.14 0.93
C MET A 74 -17.03 30.65 2.33
N PRO A 75 -17.58 31.27 3.39
CA PRO A 75 -17.30 30.87 4.76
C PRO A 75 -17.63 29.36 5.00
N GLY A 76 -16.75 28.65 5.68
CA GLY A 76 -16.95 27.25 6.03
C GLY A 76 -16.75 26.24 4.89
N HIS A 77 -16.40 26.68 3.66
CA HIS A 77 -16.22 25.79 2.53
C HIS A 77 -14.73 25.55 2.23
N PHE A 78 -14.37 24.28 2.14
CA PHE A 78 -13.01 23.82 1.81
C PHE A 78 -13.08 22.84 0.64
N LEU A 79 -12.15 22.98 -0.28
CA LEU A 79 -11.90 22.02 -1.35
C LEU A 79 -10.58 21.28 -1.06
N SER A 80 -10.52 20.01 -1.35
CA SER A 80 -9.31 19.20 -1.27
C SER A 80 -9.06 18.46 -2.57
N PHE A 81 -7.80 18.26 -2.85
CA PHE A 81 -7.31 17.43 -3.93
C PHE A 81 -6.20 16.56 -3.38
N GLY A 82 -6.18 15.30 -3.75
CA GLY A 82 -5.15 14.33 -3.36
C GLY A 82 -4.71 13.48 -4.53
N ILE A 83 -3.44 13.15 -4.54
CA ILE A 83 -2.88 12.08 -5.36
C ILE A 83 -1.96 11.25 -4.47
N SER A 84 -2.14 9.93 -4.49
CA SER A 84 -1.31 9.05 -3.68
C SER A 84 -1.01 7.73 -4.39
N GLN A 85 0.08 7.13 -3.98
CA GLN A 85 0.41 5.76 -4.24
C GLN A 85 0.42 5.03 -2.91
N PRO A 86 -0.47 4.05 -2.68
CA PRO A 86 -0.40 3.16 -1.53
C PRO A 86 0.93 2.41 -1.46
N LEU A 87 1.24 1.82 -0.31
CA LEU A 87 2.47 1.07 -0.12
C LEU A 87 2.60 -0.03 -1.17
N ARG A 88 3.69 0.00 -1.95
CA ARG A 88 3.98 -0.94 -3.01
C ARG A 88 5.34 -1.60 -2.78
N ILE A 89 5.43 -2.91 -2.98
CA ILE A 89 6.71 -3.62 -3.07
C ILE A 89 7.31 -3.32 -4.46
N GLU A 90 8.45 -2.63 -4.48
CA GLU A 90 9.13 -2.25 -5.73
C GLU A 90 9.95 -3.40 -6.29
N ASN A 91 10.60 -4.15 -5.40
CA ASN A 91 11.38 -5.32 -5.75
C ASN A 91 11.38 -6.34 -4.61
N GLY A 92 11.74 -7.55 -4.98
CA GLY A 92 11.83 -8.70 -4.11
C GLY A 92 11.37 -9.96 -4.82
N HIS A 93 11.86 -11.08 -4.38
CA HIS A 93 11.47 -12.40 -4.88
C HIS A 93 11.51 -13.43 -3.77
N VAL A 94 10.74 -14.49 -3.96
CA VAL A 94 10.80 -15.70 -3.15
C VAL A 94 11.35 -16.85 -4.01
N MET A 95 12.29 -17.59 -3.46
CA MET A 95 12.81 -18.81 -4.08
C MET A 95 11.91 -19.98 -3.70
N VAL A 96 11.40 -20.66 -4.72
CA VAL A 96 10.51 -21.82 -4.58
C VAL A 96 11.24 -23.05 -5.10
N ASN A 97 11.22 -24.13 -4.31
CA ASN A 97 11.78 -25.43 -4.68
C ASN A 97 10.62 -26.37 -5.06
N ALA A 98 10.36 -26.51 -6.35
CA ALA A 98 9.22 -27.27 -6.86
C ALA A 98 9.65 -28.65 -7.38
N PRO A 99 8.90 -29.73 -7.10
CA PRO A 99 9.18 -31.01 -7.68
C PRO A 99 8.88 -31.01 -9.19
N THR A 100 9.86 -31.42 -9.99
CA THR A 100 9.78 -31.43 -11.46
C THR A 100 9.66 -32.84 -12.05
N GLY A 101 9.93 -33.87 -11.27
CA GLY A 101 9.84 -35.25 -11.72
C GLY A 101 10.05 -36.26 -10.59
N ARG A 102 9.77 -37.53 -10.90
CA ARG A 102 10.04 -38.67 -10.03
C ARG A 102 10.72 -39.76 -10.83
N ASN A 103 11.81 -40.24 -10.32
CA ASN A 103 12.45 -41.47 -10.86
C ASN A 103 11.71 -42.68 -10.32
N LEU A 104 11.03 -43.43 -11.21
CA LEU A 104 10.18 -44.56 -10.81
C LEU A 104 10.99 -45.77 -10.30
N SER A 105 12.26 -45.87 -10.66
CA SER A 105 13.13 -47.00 -10.20
C SER A 105 13.78 -46.76 -8.85
N THR A 106 14.03 -45.49 -8.48
CA THR A 106 14.66 -45.12 -7.23
C THR A 106 13.70 -44.42 -6.26
N GLU A 107 12.48 -44.16 -6.70
CA GLU A 107 11.43 -43.37 -6.00
C GLU A 107 11.85 -41.94 -5.63
N ALA A 108 13.00 -41.48 -6.08
CA ALA A 108 13.56 -40.17 -5.80
C ALA A 108 12.82 -39.06 -6.59
N PHE A 109 12.52 -37.94 -5.94
CA PHE A 109 12.00 -36.75 -6.60
C PHE A 109 13.13 -35.86 -7.10
N SER A 110 12.95 -35.29 -8.27
CA SER A 110 13.78 -34.22 -8.81
C SER A 110 13.13 -32.88 -8.47
N PHE A 111 13.91 -31.89 -8.08
CA PHE A 111 13.42 -30.55 -7.75
C PHE A 111 14.10 -29.51 -8.64
N SER A 112 13.39 -28.42 -8.89
CA SER A 112 13.92 -27.24 -9.57
C SER A 112 13.61 -26.01 -8.76
N GLN A 113 14.56 -25.09 -8.67
CA GLN A 113 14.38 -23.81 -8.02
C GLN A 113 13.92 -22.76 -9.02
N ALA A 114 12.93 -21.96 -8.63
CA ALA A 114 12.42 -20.83 -9.39
C ALA A 114 12.30 -19.61 -8.49
N ALA A 115 12.69 -18.44 -9.00
CA ALA A 115 12.46 -17.16 -8.34
C ALA A 115 11.11 -16.60 -8.78
N LEU A 116 10.19 -16.38 -7.83
CA LEU A 116 8.91 -15.75 -8.06
C LEU A 116 8.97 -14.30 -7.58
N PRO A 117 8.70 -13.32 -8.46
CA PRO A 117 8.69 -11.92 -8.07
C PRO A 117 7.56 -11.64 -7.07
N LEU A 118 7.85 -10.82 -6.05
CA LEU A 118 6.89 -10.35 -5.06
C LEU A 118 6.41 -8.93 -5.37
N SER A 119 7.01 -8.27 -6.36
CA SER A 119 6.53 -6.98 -6.85
C SER A 119 5.23 -7.17 -7.64
N PRO A 120 4.18 -6.39 -7.35
CA PRO A 120 2.92 -6.45 -8.09
C PRO A 120 3.08 -5.97 -9.53
N SER A 121 2.17 -6.41 -10.42
CA SER A 121 2.23 -6.18 -11.86
C SER A 121 1.99 -4.73 -12.27
N GLY A 122 1.27 -3.95 -11.44
CA GLY A 122 0.90 -2.57 -11.68
C GLY A 122 1.36 -1.63 -10.57
N ARG A 123 0.99 -0.36 -10.75
CA ARG A 123 1.16 0.70 -9.77
C ARG A 123 -0.20 1.36 -9.54
N GLU A 124 -0.73 1.21 -8.33
CA GLU A 124 -1.95 1.91 -7.94
C GLU A 124 -1.66 3.39 -7.77
N ILE A 125 -2.52 4.21 -8.36
CA ILE A 125 -2.55 5.65 -8.13
C ILE A 125 -3.97 6.03 -7.79
N ASP A 126 -4.14 6.65 -6.64
CA ASP A 126 -5.41 7.18 -6.16
C ASP A 126 -5.45 8.68 -6.42
N ILE A 127 -6.52 9.14 -7.03
CA ILE A 127 -6.81 10.56 -7.25
C ILE A 127 -8.08 10.88 -6.50
N GLU A 128 -8.04 11.86 -5.60
CA GLU A 128 -9.16 12.24 -4.75
C GLU A 128 -9.50 13.71 -4.91
N ILE A 129 -10.82 14.00 -4.90
CA ILE A 129 -11.37 15.36 -4.82
C ILE A 129 -12.37 15.38 -3.69
N GLY A 130 -12.22 16.32 -2.77
CA GLY A 130 -13.10 16.46 -1.62
C GLY A 130 -13.67 17.86 -1.49
N HIS A 131 -14.84 17.93 -0.88
CA HIS A 131 -15.46 19.16 -0.42
C HIS A 131 -15.90 18.99 1.02
N LEU A 132 -15.54 19.94 1.88
CA LEU A 132 -15.99 20.03 3.25
C LEU A 132 -16.73 21.35 3.45
N PHE A 133 -17.96 21.28 3.96
CA PHE A 133 -18.70 22.41 4.49
C PHE A 133 -18.79 22.32 6.01
N GLN A 134 -18.50 23.43 6.69
CA GLN A 134 -18.63 23.61 8.13
C GLN A 134 -19.53 24.81 8.41
N GLY A 135 -20.75 24.53 8.82
CA GLY A 135 -21.75 25.56 9.21
C GLY A 135 -21.50 26.07 10.63
N GLN A 136 -21.98 27.30 10.90
CA GLN A 136 -21.83 27.92 12.22
C GLN A 136 -22.71 27.25 13.31
N ASN A 137 -23.73 26.50 12.92
CA ASN A 137 -24.70 25.81 13.79
C ASN A 137 -24.31 24.34 14.09
N GLY A 138 -23.05 24.00 13.99
CA GLY A 138 -22.56 22.65 14.27
C GLY A 138 -22.77 21.62 13.15
N LEU A 139 -23.40 22.02 12.03
CA LEU A 139 -23.55 21.16 10.86
C LEU A 139 -22.25 21.10 10.07
N SER A 140 -21.79 19.91 9.78
CA SER A 140 -20.72 19.69 8.78
C SER A 140 -21.14 18.65 7.74
N LEU A 141 -20.73 18.86 6.51
CA LEU A 141 -20.93 17.96 5.37
C LEU A 141 -19.60 17.76 4.67
N ALA A 142 -19.13 16.54 4.62
CA ALA A 142 -17.97 16.15 3.84
C ALA A 142 -18.39 15.24 2.69
N THR A 143 -17.89 15.51 1.50
CA THR A 143 -18.08 14.67 0.32
C THR A 143 -16.73 14.42 -0.33
N ASN A 144 -16.43 13.17 -0.67
CA ASN A 144 -15.21 12.76 -1.35
C ASN A 144 -15.56 11.90 -2.55
N PHE A 145 -14.85 12.14 -3.63
CA PHE A 145 -14.82 11.33 -4.83
C PHE A 145 -13.39 10.85 -5.05
N ALA A 146 -13.22 9.55 -5.27
CA ALA A 146 -11.93 8.95 -5.54
C ALA A 146 -11.97 8.13 -6.82
N TYR A 147 -10.88 8.20 -7.59
CA TYR A 147 -10.63 7.34 -8.74
C TYR A 147 -9.30 6.63 -8.55
N ARG A 148 -9.31 5.29 -8.67
CA ARG A 148 -8.14 4.43 -8.54
C ARG A 148 -7.73 3.88 -9.89
N ILE A 149 -6.47 4.05 -10.21
CA ILE A 149 -5.81 3.47 -11.38
C ILE A 149 -5.06 2.23 -10.90
N ASN A 150 -5.22 1.10 -11.56
CA ASN A 150 -4.62 -0.20 -11.20
C ASN A 150 -4.84 -0.58 -9.73
N PRO A 151 -6.10 -0.67 -9.24
CA PRO A 151 -6.39 -1.06 -7.87
C PRO A 151 -5.61 -2.30 -7.44
N ASP A 152 -5.20 -2.34 -6.16
CA ASP A 152 -4.38 -3.42 -5.58
C ASP A 152 -3.04 -3.64 -6.32
N HIS A 153 -2.51 -2.58 -6.95
CA HIS A 153 -1.30 -2.62 -7.78
C HIS A 153 -1.37 -3.65 -8.93
N ASN A 154 -2.55 -3.95 -9.42
CA ASN A 154 -2.76 -4.92 -10.49
C ASN A 154 -2.94 -4.20 -11.84
N ALA A 155 -1.98 -4.38 -12.77
CA ALA A 155 -2.03 -3.76 -14.11
C ALA A 155 -3.23 -4.22 -14.95
N GLN A 156 -3.85 -5.35 -14.63
CA GLN A 156 -5.02 -5.88 -15.33
C GLN A 156 -6.36 -5.47 -14.69
N ALA A 157 -6.31 -4.87 -13.48
CA ALA A 157 -7.50 -4.41 -12.79
C ALA A 157 -8.10 -3.19 -13.51
N LYS A 158 -9.41 -3.18 -13.65
CA LYS A 158 -10.12 -2.00 -14.15
C LYS A 158 -10.09 -0.91 -13.09
N GLY A 159 -9.97 0.35 -13.53
CA GLY A 159 -10.06 1.49 -12.62
C GLY A 159 -11.35 1.46 -11.79
N ALA A 160 -11.24 1.89 -10.55
CA ALA A 160 -12.34 1.90 -9.59
C ALA A 160 -12.73 3.33 -9.21
N ILE A 161 -14.02 3.56 -9.02
CA ILE A 161 -14.56 4.83 -8.55
C ILE A 161 -15.19 4.59 -7.18
N ALA A 162 -14.94 5.51 -6.24
CA ALA A 162 -15.59 5.53 -4.95
C ALA A 162 -16.18 6.94 -4.68
N PHE A 163 -17.33 6.96 -4.02
CA PHE A 163 -17.95 8.16 -3.53
C PHE A 163 -18.31 7.97 -2.05
N LEU A 164 -17.94 8.93 -1.22
CA LEU A 164 -18.25 8.94 0.20
C LEU A 164 -18.87 10.28 0.57
N SER A 165 -19.97 10.26 1.30
CA SER A 165 -20.57 11.44 1.91
C SER A 165 -20.79 11.21 3.40
N HIS A 166 -20.44 12.19 4.23
CA HIS A 166 -20.59 12.15 5.67
C HIS A 166 -21.23 13.46 6.15
N ILE A 167 -22.28 13.34 6.96
CA ILE A 167 -22.97 14.46 7.60
C ILE A 167 -22.78 14.31 9.12
N GLN A 168 -22.40 15.39 9.77
CA GLN A 168 -22.28 15.47 11.22
C GLN A 168 -23.04 16.69 11.73
N LEU A 169 -23.78 16.50 12.80
CA LEU A 169 -24.45 17.58 13.55
C LEU A 169 -23.96 17.53 15.00
N SER A 170 -23.44 18.67 15.47
CA SER A 170 -23.02 18.85 16.87
C SER A 170 -23.95 19.86 17.53
N PHE A 171 -24.54 19.51 18.67
CA PHE A 171 -25.48 20.36 19.46
C PHE A 171 -25.08 20.40 20.92
#